data_9e75994380ab127943ae2574bd5dae18
#
_entry.id   9e75994380ab127943ae2574bd5dae18
#
_cell.length_a   1.000
_cell.length_b   1.000
_cell.length_c   1.000
_cell.angle_alpha   90.00
_cell.angle_beta   90.00
_cell.angle_gamma   90.00
#
_symmetry.space_group_name_H-M   'P 1'
#
loop_
_entity.id
_entity.type
_entity.pdbx_description
1 polymer ?
#
loop_
_entity_poly.entity_id
_entity_poly.type
_entity_poly.pdbx_seq_one_letter_code
_entity_poly.pdbx_strand_id
1 'polypeptide(L)'
;ITMQLARKLFLTDEKSWRRKISEAFLAVELEKQLSKQQILAMYFNVVFLGHGNYGMESAARSYFGHGVAQLTLPEAAALAGIVQRPSYFSPTRHPDRAVARRNYVLNRMLAEGFISAPDCRQAIASPLVVVRTPRQADLAPFFAEEVRQHLEKIYGVDRLYHEGLQVQTTLDTRIQTAAESALRGGLLRLDHRRGYRGPILRGQKLDLEGDAIEALAGRNPVPDAWVPGLVLESGREEARIRTPEGAIAVNAPGI
;
A
#
# COMPACT_ATOMS: atom_id res chain seq x y z
N ILE A 1 20.78 -12.36 -3.08
CA ILE A 1 19.82 -12.47 -1.97
C ILE A 1 20.54 -12.31 -0.64
N THR A 2 21.57 -13.12 -0.34
CA THR A 2 22.27 -13.13 0.96
C THR A 2 22.84 -11.76 1.35
N MET A 3 23.49 -11.04 0.43
CA MET A 3 23.97 -9.67 0.68
C MET A 3 22.82 -8.68 0.95
N GLN A 4 21.66 -8.87 0.29
CA GLN A 4 20.48 -8.04 0.55
C GLN A 4 19.87 -8.34 1.93
N LEU A 5 19.86 -9.62 2.33
CA LEU A 5 19.43 -10.03 3.65
C LEU A 5 20.36 -9.46 4.73
N ALA A 6 21.67 -9.61 4.56
CA ALA A 6 22.68 -9.06 5.48
C ALA A 6 22.50 -7.54 5.68
N ARG A 7 22.27 -6.81 4.59
CA ARG A 7 21.98 -5.38 4.67
C ARG A 7 20.72 -5.08 5.48
N LYS A 8 19.63 -5.83 5.24
CA LYS A 8 18.34 -5.59 5.89
C LYS A 8 18.33 -5.92 7.39
N LEU A 9 19.11 -6.89 7.80
CA LEU A 9 19.13 -7.35 9.19
C LEU A 9 20.18 -6.65 10.07
N PHE A 10 21.31 -6.27 9.50
CA PHE A 10 22.48 -5.89 10.30
C PHE A 10 23.08 -4.52 9.96
N LEU A 11 22.63 -3.88 8.88
CA LEU A 11 23.26 -2.65 8.40
C LEU A 11 22.23 -1.55 8.17
N THR A 12 22.71 -0.30 8.24
CA THR A 12 21.92 0.89 7.94
C THR A 12 21.81 1.14 6.43
N ASP A 13 20.84 1.96 6.01
CA ASP A 13 20.61 2.28 4.59
C ASP A 13 21.63 3.31 4.02
N GLU A 14 22.60 3.79 4.81
CA GLU A 14 23.65 4.70 4.32
C GLU A 14 24.46 4.10 3.18
N LYS A 15 24.57 4.84 2.08
CA LYS A 15 25.33 4.42 0.90
C LYS A 15 26.83 4.68 1.09
N SER A 16 27.58 3.69 1.54
CA SER A 16 29.04 3.78 1.70
C SER A 16 29.76 2.53 1.19
N TRP A 17 31.02 2.70 0.78
CA TRP A 17 31.87 1.58 0.41
C TRP A 17 32.13 0.63 1.59
N ARG A 18 32.27 1.18 2.80
CA ARG A 18 32.44 0.39 4.03
C ARG A 18 31.25 -0.55 4.24
N ARG A 19 30.03 -0.05 4.09
CA ARG A 19 28.82 -0.87 4.16
C ARG A 19 28.83 -1.99 3.13
N LYS A 20 29.29 -1.72 1.88
CA LYS A 20 29.33 -2.74 0.82
C LYS A 20 30.32 -3.89 1.14
N ILE A 21 31.43 -3.56 1.75
CA ILE A 21 32.40 -4.55 2.24
C ILE A 21 31.77 -5.36 3.39
N SER A 22 31.14 -4.70 4.37
CA SER A 22 30.44 -5.36 5.47
C SER A 22 29.32 -6.28 4.99
N GLU A 23 28.52 -5.88 3.98
CA GLU A 23 27.52 -6.74 3.35
C GLU A 23 28.15 -8.05 2.82
N ALA A 24 29.31 -7.97 2.17
CA ALA A 24 29.97 -9.15 1.62
C ALA A 24 30.48 -10.09 2.72
N PHE A 25 31.13 -9.56 3.76
CA PHE A 25 31.59 -10.37 4.89
C PHE A 25 30.43 -11.04 5.64
N LEU A 26 29.40 -10.28 5.94
CA LEU A 26 28.19 -10.82 6.61
C LEU A 26 27.48 -11.87 5.74
N ALA A 27 27.45 -11.68 4.42
CA ALA A 27 26.86 -12.67 3.52
C ALA A 27 27.65 -13.99 3.54
N VAL A 28 28.98 -13.95 3.55
CA VAL A 28 29.83 -15.15 3.68
C VAL A 28 29.58 -15.85 5.01
N GLU A 29 29.47 -15.09 6.09
CA GLU A 29 29.23 -15.67 7.41
C GLU A 29 27.83 -16.29 7.52
N LEU A 30 26.80 -15.65 6.98
CA LEU A 30 25.46 -16.22 6.88
C LEU A 30 25.44 -17.53 6.07
N GLU A 31 26.16 -17.59 4.95
CA GLU A 31 26.22 -18.80 4.12
C GLU A 31 27.02 -19.95 4.74
N LYS A 32 27.88 -19.70 5.73
CA LYS A 32 28.53 -20.74 6.53
C LYS A 32 27.59 -21.35 7.58
N GLN A 33 26.71 -20.53 8.16
CA GLN A 33 25.88 -20.92 9.30
C GLN A 33 24.48 -21.40 8.88
N LEU A 34 23.97 -20.92 7.74
CA LEU A 34 22.61 -21.16 7.28
C LEU A 34 22.57 -21.83 5.92
N SER A 35 21.64 -22.76 5.75
CA SER A 35 21.34 -23.32 4.43
C SER A 35 20.72 -22.28 3.50
N LYS A 36 20.82 -22.49 2.19
CA LYS A 36 20.20 -21.62 1.19
C LYS A 36 18.68 -21.47 1.39
N GLN A 37 18.00 -22.53 1.84
CA GLN A 37 16.57 -22.50 2.14
C GLN A 37 16.26 -21.60 3.34
N GLN A 38 17.06 -21.66 4.40
CA GLN A 38 16.92 -20.78 5.57
C GLN A 38 17.15 -19.32 5.20
N ILE A 39 18.22 -19.03 4.43
CA ILE A 39 18.50 -17.68 3.92
C ILE A 39 17.34 -17.15 3.09
N LEU A 40 16.77 -17.98 2.21
CA LEU A 40 15.61 -17.61 1.38
C LEU A 40 14.37 -17.36 2.21
N ALA A 41 14.08 -18.21 3.20
CA ALA A 41 12.97 -18.05 4.12
C ALA A 41 13.08 -16.75 4.93
N MET A 42 14.27 -16.46 5.49
CA MET A 42 14.54 -15.19 6.18
C MET A 42 14.37 -13.99 5.25
N TYR A 43 14.88 -14.08 4.01
CA TYR A 43 14.71 -13.03 3.02
C TYR A 43 13.23 -12.76 2.70
N PHE A 44 12.43 -13.80 2.53
CA PHE A 44 11.00 -13.68 2.26
C PHE A 44 10.21 -13.07 3.42
N ASN A 45 10.71 -13.17 4.65
CA ASN A 45 10.09 -12.55 5.81
C ASN A 45 10.38 -11.04 5.93
N VAL A 46 11.50 -10.54 5.37
CA VAL A 46 11.91 -9.15 5.55
C VAL A 46 11.84 -8.30 4.27
N VAL A 47 11.65 -8.92 3.11
CA VAL A 47 11.66 -8.20 1.84
C VAL A 47 10.47 -7.24 1.73
N PHE A 48 10.76 -6.00 1.29
CA PHE A 48 9.72 -5.01 1.05
C PHE A 48 9.05 -5.25 -0.30
N LEU A 49 7.71 -5.27 -0.31
CA LEU A 49 6.87 -5.58 -1.47
C LEU A 49 5.90 -4.44 -1.84
N GLY A 50 6.14 -3.25 -1.31
CA GLY A 50 5.29 -2.09 -1.58
C GLY A 50 4.11 -1.96 -0.62
N HIS A 51 3.45 -0.79 -0.61
CA HIS A 51 2.31 -0.48 0.27
C HIS A 51 2.57 -0.79 1.76
N GLY A 52 3.83 -0.60 2.21
CA GLY A 52 4.25 -0.95 3.58
C GLY A 52 4.21 -2.44 3.90
N ASN A 53 4.12 -3.33 2.91
CA ASN A 53 4.20 -4.78 3.12
C ASN A 53 5.66 -5.21 3.22
N TYR A 54 6.03 -5.73 4.38
CA TYR A 54 7.28 -6.43 4.61
C TYR A 54 6.98 -7.91 4.77
N GLY A 55 7.67 -8.72 4.00
CA GLY A 55 7.49 -10.17 3.93
C GLY A 55 6.37 -10.62 2.98
N MET A 56 6.54 -11.83 2.47
CA MET A 56 5.63 -12.45 1.48
C MET A 56 4.23 -12.69 2.05
N GLU A 57 4.12 -13.09 3.33
CA GLU A 57 2.83 -13.34 3.99
C GLU A 57 2.00 -12.06 4.08
N SER A 58 2.62 -10.94 4.50
CA SER A 58 1.96 -9.64 4.56
C SER A 58 1.50 -9.18 3.18
N ALA A 59 2.35 -9.35 2.16
CA ALA A 59 2.03 -8.98 0.79
C ALA A 59 0.93 -9.85 0.19
N ALA A 60 0.96 -11.17 0.42
CA ALA A 60 -0.07 -12.10 -0.05
C ALA A 60 -1.44 -11.74 0.51
N ARG A 61 -1.54 -11.53 1.83
CA ARG A 61 -2.79 -11.09 2.48
C ARG A 61 -3.26 -9.72 1.98
N SER A 62 -2.33 -8.78 1.83
CA SER A 62 -2.65 -7.43 1.40
C SER A 62 -3.12 -7.33 -0.05
N TYR A 63 -2.49 -8.08 -0.95
CA TYR A 63 -2.80 -8.02 -2.39
C TYR A 63 -3.85 -9.03 -2.83
N PHE A 64 -3.90 -10.22 -2.21
CA PHE A 64 -4.74 -11.33 -2.67
C PHE A 64 -5.78 -11.78 -1.64
N GLY A 65 -5.72 -11.27 -0.39
CA GLY A 65 -6.70 -11.57 0.66
C GLY A 65 -6.50 -12.90 1.37
N HIS A 66 -5.45 -13.67 1.03
CA HIS A 66 -5.14 -14.96 1.64
C HIS A 66 -3.63 -15.13 1.89
N GLY A 67 -3.26 -16.12 2.68
CA GLY A 67 -1.86 -16.36 3.07
C GLY A 67 -1.01 -17.01 1.99
N VAL A 68 0.32 -17.00 2.20
CA VAL A 68 1.32 -17.56 1.26
C VAL A 68 1.04 -19.01 0.89
N ALA A 69 0.55 -19.83 1.82
CA ALA A 69 0.26 -21.25 1.57
C ALA A 69 -0.88 -21.48 0.55
N GLN A 70 -1.68 -20.47 0.27
CA GLN A 70 -2.83 -20.52 -0.64
C GLN A 70 -2.57 -19.81 -1.96
N LEU A 71 -1.34 -19.28 -2.17
CA LEU A 71 -1.00 -18.59 -3.41
C LEU A 71 -1.09 -19.51 -4.62
N THR A 72 -1.76 -19.02 -5.64
CA THR A 72 -1.73 -19.63 -6.97
C THR A 72 -0.41 -19.35 -7.68
N LEU A 73 -0.08 -20.11 -8.71
CA LEU A 73 1.14 -19.89 -9.50
C LEU A 73 1.26 -18.45 -10.06
N PRO A 74 0.22 -17.85 -10.67
CA PRO A 74 0.29 -16.46 -11.14
C PRO A 74 0.49 -15.44 -10.00
N GLU A 75 -0.08 -15.64 -8.82
CA GLU A 75 0.09 -14.76 -7.67
C GLU A 75 1.50 -14.86 -7.09
N ALA A 76 2.04 -16.06 -6.94
CA ALA A 76 3.41 -16.28 -6.50
C ALA A 76 4.42 -15.66 -7.47
N ALA A 77 4.22 -15.81 -8.79
CA ALA A 77 5.03 -15.18 -9.81
C ALA A 77 4.93 -13.64 -9.79
N ALA A 78 3.76 -13.08 -9.47
CA ALA A 78 3.58 -11.65 -9.31
C ALA A 78 4.37 -11.13 -8.11
N LEU A 79 4.26 -11.76 -6.92
CA LEU A 79 5.05 -11.36 -5.74
C LEU A 79 6.55 -11.42 -6.00
N ALA A 80 7.04 -12.51 -6.62
CA ALA A 80 8.44 -12.63 -7.00
C ALA A 80 8.89 -11.51 -7.95
N GLY A 81 8.01 -11.10 -8.87
CA GLY A 81 8.26 -10.01 -9.80
C GLY A 81 8.35 -8.63 -9.13
N ILE A 82 7.50 -8.37 -8.14
CA ILE A 82 7.40 -7.09 -7.41
C ILE A 82 8.68 -6.78 -6.63
N VAL A 83 9.37 -7.78 -6.09
CA VAL A 83 10.59 -7.63 -5.29
C VAL A 83 11.63 -6.72 -5.94
N GLN A 84 11.75 -6.74 -7.25
CA GLN A 84 12.77 -5.97 -7.98
C GLN A 84 12.56 -4.44 -7.85
N ARG A 85 11.30 -3.98 -7.99
CA ARG A 85 10.91 -2.56 -7.96
C ARG A 85 9.48 -2.42 -7.41
N PRO A 86 9.29 -2.49 -6.09
CA PRO A 86 7.96 -2.62 -5.47
C PRO A 86 6.99 -1.49 -5.82
N SER A 87 7.45 -0.26 -5.88
CA SER A 87 6.60 0.87 -6.25
C SER A 87 6.26 0.88 -7.75
N TYR A 88 7.20 0.49 -8.61
CA TYR A 88 7.03 0.50 -10.05
C TYR A 88 6.15 -0.64 -10.57
N PHE A 89 6.25 -1.83 -9.94
CA PHE A 89 5.45 -3.02 -10.25
C PHE A 89 4.29 -3.22 -9.28
N SER A 90 3.85 -2.16 -8.61
CA SER A 90 2.71 -2.22 -7.68
C SER A 90 1.44 -2.70 -8.41
N PRO A 91 0.82 -3.81 -7.98
CA PRO A 91 -0.36 -4.33 -8.67
C PRO A 91 -1.61 -3.46 -8.45
N THR A 92 -1.60 -2.61 -7.43
CA THR A 92 -2.70 -1.67 -7.14
C THR A 92 -2.56 -0.34 -7.88
N ARG A 93 -1.32 0.14 -8.11
CA ARG A 93 -1.06 1.42 -8.79
C ARG A 93 -0.80 1.26 -10.28
N HIS A 94 -0.14 0.17 -10.67
CA HIS A 94 0.30 -0.10 -12.03
C HIS A 94 -0.01 -1.55 -12.42
N PRO A 95 -1.31 -1.93 -12.53
CA PRO A 95 -1.72 -3.33 -12.78
C PRO A 95 -1.11 -3.90 -14.05
N ASP A 96 -1.05 -3.13 -15.14
CA ASP A 96 -0.48 -3.59 -16.42
C ASP A 96 1.00 -3.95 -16.30
N ARG A 97 1.77 -3.14 -15.56
CA ARG A 97 3.19 -3.40 -15.30
C ARG A 97 3.39 -4.63 -14.41
N ALA A 98 2.51 -4.81 -13.43
CA ALA A 98 2.53 -5.98 -12.55
C ALA A 98 2.24 -7.26 -13.34
N VAL A 99 1.24 -7.25 -14.23
CA VAL A 99 0.91 -8.36 -15.12
C VAL A 99 2.06 -8.66 -16.09
N ALA A 100 2.61 -7.66 -16.74
CA ALA A 100 3.76 -7.83 -17.63
C ALA A 100 4.96 -8.44 -16.90
N ARG A 101 5.24 -7.99 -15.67
CA ARG A 101 6.32 -8.51 -14.84
C ARG A 101 6.05 -9.93 -14.37
N ARG A 102 4.82 -10.27 -13.96
CA ARG A 102 4.37 -11.63 -13.67
C ARG A 102 4.63 -12.57 -14.85
N ASN A 103 4.20 -12.18 -16.05
CA ASN A 103 4.36 -12.97 -17.27
C ASN A 103 5.85 -13.20 -17.60
N TYR A 104 6.70 -12.20 -17.40
CA TYR A 104 8.14 -12.35 -17.51
C TYR A 104 8.67 -13.42 -16.53
N VAL A 105 8.25 -13.40 -15.27
CA VAL A 105 8.66 -14.40 -14.27
C VAL A 105 8.19 -15.79 -14.68
N LEU A 106 6.94 -15.96 -15.10
CA LEU A 106 6.39 -17.24 -15.56
C LEU A 106 7.17 -17.82 -16.75
N ASN A 107 7.50 -16.97 -17.73
CA ASN A 107 8.32 -17.39 -18.87
C ASN A 107 9.75 -17.81 -18.46
N ARG A 108 10.33 -17.13 -17.45
CA ARG A 108 11.63 -17.55 -16.90
C ARG A 108 11.51 -18.89 -16.16
N MET A 109 10.46 -19.10 -15.39
CA MET A 109 10.21 -20.38 -14.72
C MET A 109 10.06 -21.53 -15.72
N LEU A 110 9.40 -21.29 -16.85
CA LEU A 110 9.31 -22.25 -17.94
C LEU A 110 10.68 -22.54 -18.57
N ALA A 111 11.45 -21.49 -18.87
CA ALA A 111 12.77 -21.62 -19.50
C ALA A 111 13.78 -22.39 -18.62
N GLU A 112 13.66 -22.25 -17.30
CA GLU A 112 14.50 -22.95 -16.31
C GLU A 112 13.91 -24.33 -15.90
N GLY A 113 12.78 -24.74 -16.50
CA GLY A 113 12.17 -26.07 -16.25
C GLY A 113 11.44 -26.22 -14.91
N PHE A 114 11.14 -25.11 -14.22
CA PHE A 114 10.38 -25.15 -12.96
C PHE A 114 8.89 -25.40 -13.13
N ILE A 115 8.33 -25.06 -14.28
CA ILE A 115 6.92 -25.28 -14.63
C ILE A 115 6.80 -25.85 -16.04
N SER A 116 5.69 -26.53 -16.31
CA SER A 116 5.40 -27.05 -17.65
C SER A 116 4.87 -25.97 -18.59
N ALA A 117 4.95 -26.20 -19.89
CA ALA A 117 4.40 -25.27 -20.90
C ALA A 117 2.87 -25.09 -20.79
N PRO A 118 2.06 -26.11 -20.50
CA PRO A 118 0.63 -25.96 -20.20
C PRO A 118 0.38 -25.05 -18.99
N ASP A 119 1.08 -25.28 -17.87
CA ASP A 119 0.91 -24.50 -16.64
C ASP A 119 1.27 -23.03 -16.86
N CYS A 120 2.35 -22.77 -17.59
CA CYS A 120 2.76 -21.42 -17.93
C CYS A 120 1.68 -20.69 -18.74
N ARG A 121 1.13 -21.33 -19.78
CA ARG A 121 0.05 -20.74 -20.59
C ARG A 121 -1.20 -20.47 -19.77
N GLN A 122 -1.61 -21.42 -18.93
CA GLN A 122 -2.76 -21.27 -18.03
C GLN A 122 -2.54 -20.11 -17.05
N ALA A 123 -1.36 -20.02 -16.43
CA ALA A 123 -1.02 -18.95 -15.49
C ALA A 123 -0.98 -17.55 -16.14
N ILE A 124 -0.49 -17.46 -17.38
CA ILE A 124 -0.48 -16.21 -18.16
C ILE A 124 -1.91 -15.77 -18.52
N ALA A 125 -2.76 -16.72 -18.91
CA ALA A 125 -4.15 -16.45 -19.28
C ALA A 125 -5.03 -16.08 -18.06
N SER A 126 -4.63 -16.46 -16.86
CA SER A 126 -5.37 -16.13 -15.63
C SER A 126 -5.29 -14.65 -15.30
N PRO A 127 -6.42 -13.99 -14.99
CA PRO A 127 -6.40 -12.60 -14.53
C PRO A 127 -5.66 -12.49 -13.18
N LEU A 128 -4.93 -11.41 -12.99
CA LEU A 128 -4.34 -11.08 -11.68
C LEU A 128 -5.37 -10.26 -10.90
N VAL A 129 -6.14 -10.94 -10.05
CA VAL A 129 -7.15 -10.28 -9.22
C VAL A 129 -6.48 -9.75 -7.95
N VAL A 130 -6.51 -8.45 -7.76
CA VAL A 130 -5.96 -7.78 -6.57
C VAL A 130 -7.12 -7.34 -5.69
N VAL A 131 -7.15 -7.88 -4.49
CA VAL A 131 -8.16 -7.53 -3.48
C VAL A 131 -7.57 -6.44 -2.59
N ARG A 132 -8.22 -5.29 -2.51
CA ARG A 132 -7.90 -4.28 -1.49
C ARG A 132 -8.46 -4.77 -0.15
N THR A 133 -7.68 -5.55 0.58
CA THR A 133 -8.05 -5.87 1.96
C THR A 133 -7.54 -4.74 2.86
N PRO A 134 -8.41 -3.99 3.54
CA PRO A 134 -7.97 -3.03 4.54
C PRO A 134 -7.13 -3.76 5.59
N ARG A 135 -5.98 -3.21 5.95
CA ARG A 135 -5.22 -3.74 7.09
C ARG A 135 -6.08 -3.59 8.34
N GLN A 136 -5.95 -4.50 9.30
CA GLN A 136 -6.58 -4.31 10.60
C GLN A 136 -6.21 -2.97 11.24
N ALA A 137 -4.97 -2.50 11.04
CA ALA A 137 -4.55 -1.15 11.44
C ALA A 137 -5.27 -0.02 10.69
N ASP A 138 -5.78 -0.29 9.47
CA ASP A 138 -6.53 0.71 8.69
C ASP A 138 -7.99 0.83 9.17
N LEU A 139 -8.49 -0.14 9.96
CA LEU A 139 -9.85 -0.10 10.52
C LEU A 139 -9.98 0.89 11.70
N ALA A 140 -8.91 1.17 12.40
CA ALA A 140 -8.89 2.10 13.53
C ALA A 140 -7.49 2.74 13.68
N PRO A 141 -7.04 3.56 12.72
CA PRO A 141 -5.66 4.05 12.67
C PRO A 141 -5.30 4.91 13.89
N PHE A 142 -6.22 5.74 14.37
CA PHE A 142 -6.00 6.55 15.57
C PHE A 142 -5.87 5.70 16.84
N PHE A 143 -6.71 4.69 16.99
CA PHE A 143 -6.61 3.76 18.11
C PHE A 143 -5.30 2.95 18.06
N ALA A 144 -4.92 2.46 16.89
CA ALA A 144 -3.66 1.73 16.70
C ALA A 144 -2.44 2.61 17.05
N GLU A 145 -2.48 3.90 16.71
CA GLU A 145 -1.42 4.83 17.04
C GLU A 145 -1.35 5.12 18.55
N GLU A 146 -2.47 5.27 19.24
CA GLU A 146 -2.51 5.39 20.70
C GLU A 146 -1.92 4.15 21.39
N VAL A 147 -2.29 2.96 20.93
CA VAL A 147 -1.72 1.70 21.43
C VAL A 147 -0.21 1.65 21.19
N ARG A 148 0.24 2.03 19.99
CA ARG A 148 1.67 2.08 19.65
C ARG A 148 2.44 3.02 20.60
N GLN A 149 1.95 4.23 20.80
CA GLN A 149 2.58 5.21 21.69
C GLN A 149 2.59 4.74 23.15
N HIS A 150 1.54 4.08 23.58
CA HIS A 150 1.46 3.50 24.93
C HIS A 150 2.51 2.40 25.12
N LEU A 151 2.63 1.49 24.15
CA LEU A 151 3.61 0.40 24.17
C LEU A 151 5.05 0.92 24.10
N GLU A 152 5.29 1.96 23.29
CA GLU A 152 6.60 2.60 23.19
C GLU A 152 7.07 3.17 24.53
N LYS A 153 6.15 3.79 25.30
CA LYS A 153 6.43 4.30 26.65
C LYS A 153 6.76 3.20 27.65
N ILE A 154 6.11 2.02 27.53
CA ILE A 154 6.29 0.91 28.49
C ILE A 154 7.51 0.07 28.14
N TYR A 155 7.69 -0.28 26.87
CA TYR A 155 8.67 -1.26 26.43
C TYR A 155 9.89 -0.66 25.73
N GLY A 156 9.81 0.61 25.32
CA GLY A 156 10.83 1.28 24.51
C GLY A 156 10.76 0.94 23.02
N VAL A 157 11.46 1.76 22.21
CA VAL A 157 11.47 1.66 20.75
C VAL A 157 12.04 0.33 20.27
N ASP A 158 13.17 -0.09 20.84
CA ASP A 158 13.88 -1.31 20.41
C ASP A 158 13.01 -2.55 20.56
N ARG A 159 12.37 -2.69 21.71
CA ARG A 159 11.53 -3.83 22.03
C ARG A 159 10.28 -3.87 21.16
N LEU A 160 9.67 -2.71 20.95
CA LEU A 160 8.45 -2.56 20.14
C LEU A 160 8.67 -2.97 18.68
N TYR A 161 9.82 -2.62 18.10
CA TYR A 161 10.06 -2.82 16.66
C TYR A 161 10.91 -4.03 16.30
N HIS A 162 11.66 -4.62 17.26
CA HIS A 162 12.60 -5.70 16.96
C HIS A 162 12.26 -7.04 17.61
N GLU A 163 11.46 -7.07 18.70
CA GLU A 163 11.18 -8.32 19.43
C GLU A 163 9.88 -9.04 18.97
N GLY A 164 9.16 -8.52 17.98
CA GLY A 164 7.98 -9.19 17.41
C GLY A 164 6.80 -9.33 18.38
N LEU A 165 6.49 -8.26 19.13
CA LEU A 165 5.39 -8.23 20.08
C LEU A 165 4.04 -8.54 19.42
N GLN A 166 3.27 -9.44 20.04
CA GLN A 166 1.87 -9.67 19.72
C GLN A 166 0.99 -8.93 20.72
N VAL A 167 0.18 -8.00 20.21
CA VAL A 167 -0.67 -7.14 21.03
C VAL A 167 -2.13 -7.45 20.75
N GLN A 168 -2.84 -7.92 21.78
CA GLN A 168 -4.29 -8.09 21.74
C GLN A 168 -4.95 -6.93 22.46
N THR A 169 -5.94 -6.32 21.83
CA THR A 169 -6.70 -5.22 22.38
C THR A 169 -8.18 -5.59 22.54
N THR A 170 -8.93 -4.80 23.29
CA THR A 170 -10.37 -4.95 23.46
C THR A 170 -11.20 -4.27 22.37
N LEU A 171 -10.56 -3.82 21.27
CA LEU A 171 -11.23 -3.15 20.17
C LEU A 171 -12.21 -4.11 19.45
N ASP A 172 -13.50 -3.79 19.46
CA ASP A 172 -14.50 -4.41 18.58
C ASP A 172 -14.61 -3.57 17.30
N THR A 173 -14.22 -4.16 16.17
CA THR A 173 -14.20 -3.48 14.88
C THR A 173 -15.57 -3.05 14.39
N ARG A 174 -16.64 -3.75 14.78
CA ARG A 174 -18.03 -3.39 14.43
C ARG A 174 -18.45 -2.14 15.17
N ILE A 175 -18.15 -2.06 16.47
CA ILE A 175 -18.43 -0.88 17.30
C ILE A 175 -17.61 0.31 16.81
N GLN A 176 -16.34 0.11 16.50
CA GLN A 176 -15.46 1.14 15.96
C GLN A 176 -16.01 1.72 14.64
N THR A 177 -16.36 0.86 13.70
CA THR A 177 -16.93 1.29 12.41
C THR A 177 -18.25 2.07 12.60
N ALA A 178 -19.12 1.61 13.49
CA ALA A 178 -20.35 2.31 13.80
C ALA A 178 -20.11 3.68 14.44
N ALA A 179 -19.15 3.77 15.37
CA ALA A 179 -18.77 5.02 16.03
C ALA A 179 -18.16 6.03 15.04
N GLU A 180 -17.27 5.60 14.16
CA GLU A 180 -16.69 6.45 13.11
C GLU A 180 -17.75 6.96 12.14
N SER A 181 -18.67 6.10 11.71
CA SER A 181 -19.78 6.50 10.82
C SER A 181 -20.69 7.51 11.51
N ALA A 182 -21.03 7.30 12.77
CA ALA A 182 -21.85 8.22 13.55
C ALA A 182 -21.17 9.57 13.75
N LEU A 183 -19.87 9.57 14.06
CA LEU A 183 -19.07 10.78 14.23
C LEU A 183 -18.97 11.57 12.93
N ARG A 184 -18.61 10.91 11.82
CA ARG A 184 -18.53 11.55 10.49
C ARG A 184 -19.87 12.14 10.08
N GLY A 185 -20.96 11.39 10.23
CA GLY A 185 -22.31 11.89 9.96
C GLY A 185 -22.71 13.07 10.85
N GLY A 186 -22.31 13.05 12.12
CA GLY A 186 -22.52 14.16 13.06
C GLY A 186 -21.77 15.42 12.65
N LEU A 187 -20.48 15.28 12.27
CA LEU A 187 -19.65 16.38 11.81
C LEU A 187 -20.17 17.01 10.51
N LEU A 188 -20.60 16.18 9.54
CA LEU A 188 -21.18 16.66 8.30
C LEU A 188 -22.47 17.44 8.56
N ARG A 189 -23.38 16.94 9.42
CA ARG A 189 -24.59 17.67 9.79
C ARG A 189 -24.27 19.00 10.51
N LEU A 190 -23.23 19.03 11.33
CA LEU A 190 -22.77 20.26 11.98
C LEU A 190 -22.21 21.24 10.94
N ASP A 191 -21.45 20.77 9.98
CA ASP A 191 -20.86 21.59 8.92
C ASP A 191 -21.94 22.22 8.04
N HIS A 192 -22.92 21.42 7.61
CA HIS A 192 -24.09 21.91 6.89
C HIS A 192 -24.86 23.00 7.66
N ARG A 193 -25.06 22.81 8.97
CA ARG A 193 -25.73 23.82 9.81
C ARG A 193 -24.95 25.12 9.94
N ARG A 194 -23.62 25.06 9.87
CA ARG A 194 -22.73 26.24 9.91
C ARG A 194 -22.65 26.99 8.59
N GLY A 195 -23.19 26.43 7.54
CA GLY A 195 -23.20 26.99 6.20
C GLY A 195 -21.85 26.92 5.47
N TYR A 196 -21.89 27.29 4.21
CA TYR A 196 -20.73 27.24 3.32
C TYR A 196 -19.67 28.27 3.73
N ARG A 197 -18.44 27.83 3.93
CA ARG A 197 -17.30 28.67 4.36
C ARG A 197 -16.38 29.14 3.22
N GLY A 198 -16.73 28.81 2.00
CA GLY A 198 -15.96 29.12 0.81
C GLY A 198 -15.08 27.96 0.34
N PRO A 199 -14.39 28.13 -0.79
CA PRO A 199 -13.54 27.08 -1.35
C PRO A 199 -12.29 26.88 -0.46
N ILE A 200 -11.75 25.66 -0.48
CA ILE A 200 -10.51 25.29 0.24
C ILE A 200 -9.33 26.13 -0.23
N LEU A 201 -9.27 26.44 -1.52
CA LEU A 201 -8.27 27.31 -2.13
C LEU A 201 -8.97 28.38 -2.96
N ARG A 202 -8.57 29.64 -2.74
CA ARG A 202 -8.91 30.76 -3.62
C ARG A 202 -7.65 31.18 -4.36
N GLY A 203 -7.66 31.13 -5.67
CA GLY A 203 -6.49 31.50 -6.45
C GLY A 203 -6.83 31.95 -7.85
N GLN A 204 -5.90 32.66 -8.47
CA GLN A 204 -5.91 32.99 -9.87
C GLN A 204 -5.92 31.68 -10.69
N LYS A 205 -6.55 31.70 -11.88
CA LYS A 205 -6.68 30.59 -12.85
C LYS A 205 -5.66 29.47 -12.66
N LEU A 206 -6.00 28.51 -11.81
CA LEU A 206 -5.23 27.28 -11.65
C LEU A 206 -5.64 26.37 -12.81
N ASP A 207 -4.81 26.31 -13.84
CA ASP A 207 -4.95 25.31 -14.89
C ASP A 207 -4.36 23.99 -14.36
N LEU A 208 -5.14 23.33 -13.47
CA LEU A 208 -4.74 22.08 -12.85
C LEU A 208 -5.31 20.92 -13.66
N GLU A 209 -4.45 20.06 -14.18
CA GLU A 209 -4.84 18.75 -14.69
C GLU A 209 -5.30 17.82 -13.54
N GLY A 210 -5.99 16.74 -13.89
CA GLY A 210 -6.60 15.82 -12.91
C GLY A 210 -5.67 15.36 -11.79
N ASP A 211 -4.42 15.02 -12.10
CA ASP A 211 -3.41 14.58 -11.12
C ASP A 211 -3.07 15.65 -10.07
N ALA A 212 -3.11 16.92 -10.46
CA ALA A 212 -2.85 18.02 -9.53
C ALA A 212 -4.05 18.28 -8.60
N ILE A 213 -5.28 18.05 -9.07
CA ILE A 213 -6.49 18.11 -8.24
C ILE A 213 -6.45 16.98 -7.19
N GLU A 214 -6.05 15.78 -7.59
CA GLU A 214 -5.91 14.63 -6.70
C GLU A 214 -4.79 14.85 -5.64
N ALA A 215 -3.66 15.44 -6.03
CA ALA A 215 -2.58 15.79 -5.14
C ALA A 215 -2.98 16.86 -4.10
N LEU A 216 -3.82 17.83 -4.49
CA LEU A 216 -4.38 18.84 -3.58
C LEU A 216 -5.41 18.23 -2.63
N ALA A 217 -6.24 17.29 -3.09
CA ALA A 217 -7.18 16.55 -2.25
C ALA A 217 -6.45 15.69 -1.21
N GLY A 218 -5.34 15.05 -1.58
CA GLY A 218 -4.52 14.26 -0.66
C GLY A 218 -3.89 15.08 0.48
N ARG A 219 -3.74 16.39 0.31
CA ARG A 219 -3.26 17.32 1.36
C ARG A 219 -4.37 17.85 2.26
N ASN A 220 -5.61 17.81 1.79
CA ASN A 220 -6.79 18.25 2.51
C ASN A 220 -7.77 17.08 2.57
N PRO A 221 -7.84 16.34 3.68
CA PRO A 221 -8.71 15.18 3.79
C PRO A 221 -10.16 15.57 3.54
N VAL A 222 -10.73 15.01 2.50
CA VAL A 222 -12.15 15.10 2.18
C VAL A 222 -12.87 13.82 2.62
N PRO A 223 -14.15 13.85 2.99
CA PRO A 223 -14.92 12.65 3.28
C PRO A 223 -14.89 11.67 2.10
N ASP A 224 -14.82 10.37 2.36
CA ASP A 224 -14.65 9.30 1.35
C ASP A 224 -15.67 9.30 0.20
N ALA A 225 -16.81 9.96 0.39
CA ALA A 225 -17.85 10.11 -0.63
C ALA A 225 -17.74 11.42 -1.44
N TRP A 226 -16.76 12.26 -1.15
CA TRP A 226 -16.61 13.56 -1.80
C TRP A 226 -15.46 13.52 -2.80
N VAL A 227 -15.73 14.08 -3.97
CA VAL A 227 -14.72 14.21 -5.03
C VAL A 227 -14.26 15.67 -5.04
N PRO A 228 -12.95 15.93 -4.96
CA PRO A 228 -12.44 17.28 -5.09
C PRO A 228 -12.69 17.81 -6.49
N GLY A 229 -13.11 19.06 -6.59
CA GLY A 229 -13.41 19.68 -7.87
C GLY A 229 -12.84 21.09 -7.99
N LEU A 230 -12.33 21.43 -9.17
CA LEU A 230 -11.93 22.77 -9.54
C LEU A 230 -13.11 23.44 -10.29
N VAL A 231 -13.63 24.51 -9.72
CA VAL A 231 -14.68 25.31 -10.38
C VAL A 231 -14.04 26.08 -11.54
N LEU A 232 -14.41 25.76 -12.77
CA LEU A 232 -13.95 26.41 -13.99
C LEU A 232 -14.76 27.65 -14.31
N GLU A 233 -16.06 27.53 -14.20
CA GLU A 233 -17.02 28.58 -14.46
C GLU A 233 -18.18 28.45 -13.45
N SER A 234 -18.71 29.56 -12.99
CA SER A 234 -19.92 29.59 -12.15
C SER A 234 -20.90 30.63 -12.67
N GLY A 235 -22.10 30.17 -13.04
CA GLY A 235 -23.27 30.97 -13.37
C GLY A 235 -24.31 30.96 -12.26
N ARG A 236 -25.48 31.58 -12.50
CA ARG A 236 -26.59 31.58 -11.54
C ARG A 236 -27.31 30.23 -11.43
N GLU A 237 -27.33 29.46 -12.53
CA GLU A 237 -28.09 28.20 -12.61
C GLU A 237 -27.18 26.98 -12.83
N GLU A 238 -25.95 27.17 -13.29
CA GLU A 238 -25.03 26.09 -13.62
C GLU A 238 -23.60 26.44 -13.24
N ALA A 239 -22.85 25.47 -12.75
CA ALA A 239 -21.42 25.55 -12.54
C ALA A 239 -20.71 24.42 -13.29
N ARG A 240 -19.59 24.73 -13.96
CA ARG A 240 -18.70 23.73 -14.57
C ARG A 240 -17.55 23.43 -13.61
N ILE A 241 -17.43 22.15 -13.26
CA ILE A 241 -16.44 21.68 -12.30
C ILE A 241 -15.57 20.62 -12.98
N ARG A 242 -14.26 20.76 -12.89
CA ARG A 242 -13.31 19.72 -13.28
C ARG A 242 -12.99 18.86 -12.06
N THR A 243 -13.21 17.56 -12.19
CA THR A 243 -12.85 16.53 -11.21
C THR A 243 -11.69 15.68 -11.75
N PRO A 244 -11.06 14.80 -10.94
CA PRO A 244 -10.07 13.85 -11.43
C PRO A 244 -10.58 12.94 -12.56
N GLU A 245 -11.88 12.65 -12.57
CA GLU A 245 -12.53 11.78 -13.55
C GLU A 245 -12.98 12.51 -14.82
N GLY A 246 -12.96 13.85 -14.83
CA GLY A 246 -13.36 14.67 -15.96
C GLY A 246 -14.13 15.93 -15.57
N ALA A 247 -14.60 16.67 -16.59
CA ALA A 247 -15.42 17.86 -16.36
C ALA A 247 -16.90 17.49 -16.27
N ILE A 248 -17.58 17.98 -15.24
CA ILE A 248 -19.02 17.81 -15.00
C ILE A 248 -19.70 19.17 -14.92
N ALA A 249 -20.95 19.23 -15.35
CA ALA A 249 -21.84 20.36 -15.12
C ALA A 249 -22.71 20.06 -13.91
N VAL A 250 -22.80 20.99 -12.98
CA VAL A 250 -23.62 20.89 -11.77
C VAL A 250 -24.66 21.99 -11.81
N ASN A 251 -25.92 21.62 -11.88
CA ASN A 251 -27.02 22.57 -11.82
C ASN A 251 -27.24 22.96 -10.34
N ALA A 252 -27.28 24.24 -10.08
CA ALA A 252 -27.72 24.73 -8.78
C ALA A 252 -29.20 24.34 -8.58
N PRO A 253 -29.57 23.64 -7.48
CA PRO A 253 -30.95 23.50 -7.13
C PRO A 253 -31.52 24.91 -6.93
N GLY A 254 -32.60 25.25 -7.62
CA GLY A 254 -33.21 26.58 -7.54
C GLY A 254 -33.37 27.00 -6.09
N ILE A 255 -32.87 28.18 -5.78
CA ILE A 255 -33.09 28.87 -4.50
C ILE A 255 -34.51 29.33 -4.43
#